data_be36474b7ebe0041693c7f9276f0797a
#
_entry.id   be36474b7ebe0041693c7f9276f0797a
#
_cell.length_a   1.000
_cell.length_b   1.000
_cell.length_c   1.000
_cell.angle_alpha   90.00
_cell.angle_beta   90.00
_cell.angle_gamma   90.00
#
_symmetry.space_group_name_H-M   'P 1'
#
loop_
_entity.id
_entity.type
_entity.pdbx_description
1 polymer ?
#
loop_
_entity_poly.entity_id
_entity_poly.type
_entity_poly.pdbx_seq_one_letter_code
_entity_poly.pdbx_strand_id
1 'polypeptide(L)'
;MAPKLTDPNSFLTSLVTKKGKSDLYGVYLTGVNILASATENYDYEVPLETIERDVQNIFAQDANDWNALLVETRRETEEIVFPISFIRGREPNTVYFVVEGHEMSAMVFIPTLVVEEFVTEVTFYQHLVKEVAQFAGKTPTSLRFTIGSVSMEWDDLVERGCAREVDIGF
;
A
#
# COMPACT_ATOMS: atom_id res chain seq x y z
N MET A 1 -12.81 -12.17 0.95
CA MET A 1 -12.62 -10.94 1.73
C MET A 1 -11.14 -10.73 1.97
N ALA A 2 -10.63 -9.54 1.72
CA ALA A 2 -9.22 -9.23 1.97
C ALA A 2 -8.94 -9.20 3.48
N PRO A 3 -7.85 -9.80 3.96
CA PRO A 3 -7.50 -9.71 5.38
C PRO A 3 -7.17 -8.26 5.76
N LYS A 4 -7.64 -7.88 6.94
CA LYS A 4 -7.39 -6.55 7.49
C LYS A 4 -5.97 -6.48 8.07
N LEU A 5 -5.25 -5.43 7.73
CA LEU A 5 -3.93 -5.16 8.29
C LEU A 5 -4.09 -4.64 9.73
N THR A 6 -3.54 -5.37 10.68
CA THR A 6 -3.49 -4.95 12.09
C THR A 6 -2.07 -4.58 12.50
N ASP A 7 -1.12 -5.41 12.15
CA ASP A 7 0.31 -5.19 12.34
C ASP A 7 1.05 -5.79 11.14
N PRO A 8 1.92 -5.03 10.44
CA PRO A 8 2.60 -5.53 9.25
C PRO A 8 3.39 -6.82 9.46
N ASN A 9 4.13 -6.93 10.56
CA ASN A 9 4.91 -8.15 10.82
C ASN A 9 4.01 -9.36 11.11
N SER A 10 2.94 -9.18 11.85
CA SER A 10 1.95 -10.24 12.09
C SER A 10 1.28 -10.67 10.80
N PHE A 11 1.00 -9.74 9.91
CA PHE A 11 0.43 -10.05 8.60
C PHE A 11 1.40 -10.87 7.75
N LEU A 12 2.67 -10.48 7.70
CA LEU A 12 3.72 -11.23 6.98
C LEU A 12 3.88 -12.64 7.54
N THR A 13 3.90 -12.78 8.87
CA THR A 13 3.93 -14.09 9.54
C THR A 13 2.77 -14.95 9.12
N SER A 14 1.57 -14.39 9.08
CA SER A 14 0.36 -15.06 8.62
C SER A 14 0.48 -15.55 7.17
N LEU A 15 1.02 -14.74 6.29
CA LEU A 15 1.24 -15.12 4.90
C LEU A 15 2.22 -16.28 4.77
N VAL A 16 3.34 -16.21 5.48
CA VAL A 16 4.37 -17.26 5.46
C VAL A 16 3.79 -18.58 6.00
N THR A 17 3.08 -18.54 7.12
CA THR A 17 2.46 -19.73 7.73
C THR A 17 1.41 -20.34 6.82
N LYS A 18 0.58 -19.52 6.20
CA LYS A 18 -0.52 -19.98 5.34
C LYS A 18 -0.05 -20.55 4.00
N LYS A 19 0.95 -19.91 3.39
CA LYS A 19 1.44 -20.31 2.06
C LYS A 19 2.63 -21.26 2.12
N GLY A 20 3.30 -21.34 3.27
CA GLY A 20 4.54 -22.08 3.41
C GLY A 20 5.69 -21.43 2.64
N LYS A 21 6.88 -21.97 2.78
CA LYS A 21 8.01 -21.52 2.01
C LYS A 21 7.97 -22.09 0.60
N SER A 22 8.29 -21.29 -0.41
CA SER A 22 8.30 -21.72 -1.80
C SER A 22 9.65 -22.26 -2.27
N ASP A 23 10.73 -21.88 -1.60
CA ASP A 23 12.09 -22.38 -1.87
C ASP A 23 12.99 -22.25 -0.64
N LEU A 24 14.27 -22.55 -0.80
CA LEU A 24 15.27 -22.53 0.26
C LEU A 24 15.66 -21.13 0.74
N TYR A 25 15.50 -20.14 -0.11
CA TYR A 25 16.03 -18.80 0.11
C TYR A 25 14.98 -17.76 0.39
N GLY A 26 13.73 -18.07 0.12
CA GLY A 26 12.67 -17.11 0.31
C GLY A 26 11.28 -17.62 0.03
N VAL A 27 10.35 -16.71 0.08
CA VAL A 27 8.94 -16.93 -0.21
C VAL A 27 8.52 -16.00 -1.33
N TYR A 28 7.82 -16.56 -2.31
CA TYR A 28 7.25 -15.80 -3.42
C TYR A 28 5.75 -15.99 -3.42
N LEU A 29 5.03 -14.90 -3.25
CA LEU A 29 3.57 -14.89 -3.21
C LEU A 29 3.02 -14.09 -4.38
N THR A 30 1.91 -14.55 -4.94
CA THR A 30 1.19 -13.86 -6.02
C THR A 30 -0.24 -13.52 -5.59
N GLY A 31 -0.76 -12.42 -6.12
CA GLY A 31 -2.15 -12.05 -5.90
C GLY A 31 -2.48 -11.74 -4.44
N VAL A 32 -1.61 -11.03 -3.74
CA VAL A 32 -1.81 -10.68 -2.33
C VAL A 32 -2.75 -9.50 -2.23
N ASN A 33 -3.80 -9.64 -1.41
CA ASN A 33 -4.77 -8.59 -1.14
C ASN A 33 -4.77 -8.22 0.34
N ILE A 34 -4.77 -6.92 0.64
CA ILE A 34 -4.74 -6.40 2.00
C ILE A 34 -5.71 -5.23 2.11
N LEU A 35 -6.44 -5.17 3.23
CA LEU A 35 -7.26 -4.02 3.59
C LEU A 35 -6.60 -3.29 4.75
N ALA A 36 -6.22 -2.02 4.53
CA ALA A 36 -5.63 -1.16 5.53
C ALA A 36 -6.55 0.03 5.85
N SER A 37 -6.39 0.61 7.04
CA SER A 37 -7.04 1.88 7.37
C SER A 37 -6.22 3.04 6.81
N ALA A 38 -6.89 4.07 6.31
CA ALA A 38 -6.22 5.30 5.88
C ALA A 38 -5.77 6.18 7.06
N THR A 39 -6.32 5.95 8.25
CA THR A 39 -6.12 6.82 9.42
C THR A 39 -5.41 6.16 10.59
N GLU A 40 -5.34 4.84 10.62
CA GLU A 40 -4.66 4.09 11.66
C GLU A 40 -3.14 4.19 11.50
N ASN A 41 -2.43 4.36 12.62
CA ASN A 41 -0.97 4.41 12.58
C ASN A 41 -0.38 3.00 12.62
N TYR A 42 0.50 2.72 11.68
CA TYR A 42 1.30 1.49 11.67
C TYR A 42 2.76 1.87 11.94
N ASP A 43 3.47 1.00 12.64
CA ASP A 43 4.91 1.19 12.84
C ASP A 43 5.66 1.09 11.52
N TYR A 44 6.48 2.10 11.25
CA TYR A 44 7.27 2.16 10.01
C TYR A 44 8.71 2.57 10.33
N GLU A 45 9.63 2.10 9.50
CA GLU A 45 11.08 2.27 9.69
C GLU A 45 11.62 3.55 9.05
N VAL A 46 10.91 4.10 8.07
CA VAL A 46 11.34 5.28 7.34
C VAL A 46 10.83 6.55 8.02
N PRO A 47 11.65 7.61 8.16
CA PRO A 47 11.20 8.86 8.76
C PRO A 47 9.99 9.45 8.02
N LEU A 48 9.04 9.99 8.79
CA LEU A 48 7.82 10.58 8.25
C LEU A 48 8.11 11.67 7.22
N GLU A 49 9.14 12.46 7.45
CA GLU A 49 9.57 13.53 6.54
C GLU A 49 9.94 13.02 5.15
N THR A 50 10.56 11.83 5.09
CA THR A 50 10.88 11.18 3.82
C THR A 50 9.61 10.77 3.09
N ILE A 51 8.65 10.20 3.79
CA ILE A 51 7.36 9.80 3.21
C ILE A 51 6.60 11.01 2.69
N GLU A 52 6.53 12.08 3.47
CA GLU A 52 5.87 13.33 3.06
C GLU A 52 6.51 13.93 1.81
N ARG A 53 7.84 13.92 1.74
CA ARG A 53 8.57 14.38 0.57
C ARG A 53 8.27 13.54 -0.66
N ASP A 54 8.23 12.23 -0.52
CA ASP A 54 7.91 11.32 -1.62
C ASP A 54 6.50 11.57 -2.15
N VAL A 55 5.53 11.80 -1.27
CA VAL A 55 4.16 12.16 -1.66
C VAL A 55 4.14 13.48 -2.46
N GLN A 56 4.85 14.50 -2.00
CA GLN A 56 4.93 15.77 -2.72
C GLN A 56 5.60 15.62 -4.09
N ASN A 57 6.62 14.77 -4.19
CA ASN A 57 7.28 14.49 -5.46
C ASN A 57 6.32 13.81 -6.45
N ILE A 58 5.45 12.95 -5.99
CA ILE A 58 4.44 12.31 -6.85
C ILE A 58 3.46 13.36 -7.39
N PHE A 59 3.00 14.28 -6.56
CA PHE A 59 2.13 15.37 -7.02
C PHE A 59 2.81 16.25 -8.07
N ALA A 60 4.11 16.49 -7.93
CA ALA A 60 4.87 17.30 -8.86
C ALA A 60 5.11 16.61 -10.21
N GLN A 61 5.16 15.27 -10.24
CA GLN A 61 5.42 14.53 -11.48
C GLN A 61 4.31 14.67 -12.52
N ASP A 62 3.07 14.76 -12.08
CA ASP A 62 1.92 14.77 -13.00
C ASP A 62 0.79 15.66 -12.48
N ALA A 63 1.09 16.94 -12.36
CA ALA A 63 0.19 17.94 -11.80
C ALA A 63 -1.17 18.00 -12.50
N ASN A 64 -1.22 17.73 -13.81
CA ASN A 64 -2.46 17.78 -14.57
C ASN A 64 -3.45 16.70 -14.13
N ASP A 65 -2.97 15.47 -13.89
CA ASP A 65 -3.82 14.37 -13.44
C ASP A 65 -4.33 14.61 -12.03
N TRP A 66 -3.50 15.12 -11.15
CA TRP A 66 -3.90 15.44 -9.77
C TRP A 66 -4.93 16.58 -9.74
N ASN A 67 -4.75 17.59 -10.57
CA ASN A 67 -5.73 18.68 -10.71
C ASN A 67 -7.05 18.17 -11.29
N ALA A 68 -7.02 17.27 -12.27
CA ALA A 68 -8.21 16.65 -12.82
C ALA A 68 -8.98 15.85 -11.76
N LEU A 69 -8.28 15.09 -10.93
CA LEU A 69 -8.88 14.38 -9.80
C LEU A 69 -9.61 15.34 -8.85
N LEU A 70 -8.96 16.44 -8.46
CA LEU A 70 -9.54 17.39 -7.54
C LEU A 70 -10.78 18.06 -8.12
N VAL A 71 -10.80 18.35 -9.43
CA VAL A 71 -11.97 18.89 -10.11
C VAL A 71 -13.13 17.89 -10.08
N GLU A 72 -12.86 16.63 -10.39
CA GLU A 72 -13.89 15.59 -10.37
C GLU A 72 -14.45 15.35 -8.96
N THR A 73 -13.62 15.35 -7.94
CA THR A 73 -14.05 15.11 -6.55
C THR A 73 -14.92 16.24 -5.99
N ARG A 74 -14.84 17.44 -6.56
CA ARG A 74 -15.67 18.58 -6.15
C ARG A 74 -17.07 18.55 -6.76
N ARG A 75 -17.32 17.72 -7.74
CA ARG A 75 -18.66 17.56 -8.31
C ARG A 75 -19.55 16.84 -7.31
N GLU A 76 -20.70 17.39 -7.03
CA GLU A 76 -21.71 16.77 -6.18
C GLU A 76 -22.46 15.69 -6.97
N THR A 77 -21.76 14.64 -7.30
CA THR A 77 -22.33 13.50 -8.00
C THR A 77 -22.25 12.26 -7.12
N GLU A 78 -22.80 11.17 -7.62
CA GLU A 78 -22.75 9.86 -6.99
C GLU A 78 -21.31 9.36 -6.85
N GLU A 79 -21.12 8.07 -6.79
CA GLU A 79 -19.80 7.46 -6.69
C GLU A 79 -18.88 7.84 -7.86
N ILE A 80 -17.66 8.25 -7.55
CA ILE A 80 -16.63 8.56 -8.55
C ILE A 80 -15.46 7.61 -8.31
N VAL A 81 -14.98 7.00 -9.38
CA VAL A 81 -13.72 6.23 -9.37
C VAL A 81 -12.75 6.89 -10.34
N PHE A 82 -11.63 7.38 -9.83
CA PHE A 82 -10.64 8.11 -10.64
C PHE A 82 -9.27 7.44 -10.53
N PRO A 83 -8.74 6.88 -11.64
CA PRO A 83 -7.44 6.23 -11.64
C PRO A 83 -6.31 7.22 -11.89
N ILE A 84 -5.22 7.07 -11.16
CA ILE A 84 -3.95 7.75 -11.43
C ILE A 84 -2.83 6.73 -11.36
N SER A 85 -1.98 6.73 -12.38
CA SER A 85 -0.78 5.90 -12.42
C SER A 85 0.46 6.78 -12.31
N PHE A 86 1.45 6.32 -11.57
CA PHE A 86 2.74 7.00 -11.45
C PHE A 86 3.85 5.99 -11.24
N ILE A 87 5.07 6.39 -11.57
CA ILE A 87 6.23 5.53 -11.37
C ILE A 87 6.74 5.69 -9.94
N ARG A 88 6.78 4.55 -9.25
CA ARG A 88 7.39 4.45 -7.93
C ARG A 88 8.35 3.26 -7.96
N GLY A 89 9.65 3.54 -7.85
CA GLY A 89 10.66 2.54 -8.12
C GLY A 89 10.85 2.32 -9.62
N ARG A 90 10.73 1.09 -10.08
CA ARG A 90 10.95 0.72 -11.48
C ARG A 90 9.68 0.56 -12.30
N GLU A 91 8.55 0.36 -11.65
CA GLU A 91 7.29 0.03 -12.30
C GLU A 91 6.20 1.03 -11.93
N PRO A 92 5.23 1.25 -12.82
CA PRO A 92 4.10 2.11 -12.47
C PRO A 92 3.17 1.41 -11.50
N ASN A 93 2.77 2.15 -10.47
CA ASN A 93 1.70 1.78 -9.58
C ASN A 93 0.44 2.53 -10.00
N THR A 94 -0.72 1.95 -9.77
CA THR A 94 -2.00 2.61 -10.07
C THR A 94 -2.83 2.73 -8.80
N VAL A 95 -3.36 3.92 -8.59
CA VAL A 95 -4.28 4.20 -7.48
C VAL A 95 -5.63 4.57 -8.05
N TYR A 96 -6.67 3.88 -7.61
CA TYR A 96 -8.06 4.22 -7.92
C TYR A 96 -8.63 4.93 -6.69
N PHE A 97 -8.83 6.23 -6.79
CA PHE A 97 -9.50 7.00 -5.75
C PHE A 97 -11.00 6.82 -5.89
N VAL A 98 -11.64 6.38 -4.81
CA VAL A 98 -13.09 6.11 -4.78
C VAL A 98 -13.72 7.13 -3.85
N VAL A 99 -14.60 7.95 -4.39
CA VAL A 99 -15.31 8.99 -3.63
C VAL A 99 -16.78 8.64 -3.57
N GLU A 100 -17.30 8.51 -2.36
CA GLU A 100 -18.71 8.28 -2.08
C GLU A 100 -19.17 9.31 -1.06
N GLY A 101 -19.97 10.30 -1.51
CA GLY A 101 -20.41 11.38 -0.62
C GLY A 101 -19.25 12.17 -0.05
N HIS A 102 -19.08 12.12 1.26
CA HIS A 102 -17.99 12.82 1.98
C HIS A 102 -16.78 11.95 2.25
N GLU A 103 -16.81 10.70 1.83
CA GLU A 103 -15.75 9.74 2.11
C GLU A 103 -14.88 9.48 0.90
N MET A 104 -13.59 9.27 1.15
CA MET A 104 -12.62 8.88 0.13
C MET A 104 -11.88 7.64 0.60
N SER A 105 -11.89 6.62 -0.24
CA SER A 105 -11.05 5.43 -0.09
C SER A 105 -10.18 5.28 -1.34
N ALA A 106 -9.27 4.33 -1.32
CA ALA A 106 -8.44 4.05 -2.47
C ALA A 106 -8.18 2.56 -2.63
N MET A 107 -8.07 2.14 -3.89
CA MET A 107 -7.60 0.82 -4.26
C MET A 107 -6.24 1.00 -4.94
N VAL A 108 -5.20 0.37 -4.38
CA VAL A 108 -3.83 0.50 -4.85
C VAL A 108 -3.40 -0.80 -5.50
N PHE A 109 -2.91 -0.71 -6.73
CA PHE A 109 -2.31 -1.84 -7.41
C PHE A 109 -0.80 -1.66 -7.47
N ILE A 110 -0.07 -2.60 -6.85
CA ILE A 110 1.39 -2.65 -6.87
C ILE A 110 1.80 -3.93 -7.62
N PRO A 111 2.44 -3.81 -8.79
CA PRO A 111 2.81 -5.01 -9.56
C PRO A 111 3.78 -5.92 -8.82
N THR A 112 4.81 -5.34 -8.22
CA THR A 112 5.88 -6.09 -7.54
C THR A 112 6.30 -5.38 -6.27
N LEU A 113 6.36 -6.11 -5.17
CA LEU A 113 6.76 -5.59 -3.87
C LEU A 113 7.79 -6.52 -3.22
N VAL A 114 8.86 -5.95 -2.66
CA VAL A 114 9.76 -6.67 -1.77
C VAL A 114 9.35 -6.41 -0.32
N VAL A 115 9.53 -7.41 0.54
CA VAL A 115 9.03 -7.36 1.92
C VAL A 115 9.59 -6.18 2.73
N GLU A 116 10.83 -5.80 2.46
CA GLU A 116 11.50 -4.68 3.13
C GLU A 116 10.78 -3.34 2.91
N GLU A 117 10.10 -3.20 1.78
CA GLU A 117 9.37 -1.99 1.41
C GLU A 117 7.91 -2.00 1.86
N PHE A 118 7.42 -3.11 2.41
CA PHE A 118 6.00 -3.32 2.69
C PHE A 118 5.40 -2.24 3.59
N VAL A 119 6.01 -2.02 4.75
CA VAL A 119 5.50 -1.04 5.73
C VAL A 119 5.63 0.38 5.18
N THR A 120 6.74 0.68 4.52
CA THR A 120 6.97 1.97 3.87
C THR A 120 5.91 2.26 2.81
N GLU A 121 5.59 1.28 1.97
CA GLU A 121 4.58 1.45 0.94
C GLU A 121 3.18 1.67 1.52
N VAL A 122 2.80 0.91 2.53
CA VAL A 122 1.50 1.13 3.22
C VAL A 122 1.44 2.55 3.77
N THR A 123 2.48 3.01 4.44
CA THR A 123 2.53 4.34 5.03
C THR A 123 2.52 5.44 3.96
N PHE A 124 3.24 5.24 2.87
CA PHE A 124 3.23 6.16 1.74
C PHE A 124 1.80 6.36 1.20
N TYR A 125 1.08 5.28 0.93
CA TYR A 125 -0.27 5.38 0.39
C TYR A 125 -1.27 5.92 1.40
N GLN A 126 -1.08 5.68 2.70
CA GLN A 126 -1.88 6.34 3.73
C GLN A 126 -1.73 7.86 3.66
N HIS A 127 -0.50 8.35 3.57
CA HIS A 127 -0.23 9.79 3.45
C HIS A 127 -0.76 10.36 2.15
N LEU A 128 -0.61 9.64 1.05
CA LEU A 128 -1.14 10.06 -0.25
C LEU A 128 -2.65 10.27 -0.20
N VAL A 129 -3.38 9.31 0.34
CA VAL A 129 -4.84 9.39 0.44
C VAL A 129 -5.29 10.48 1.40
N LYS A 130 -4.61 10.62 2.54
CA LYS A 130 -4.89 11.70 3.50
C LYS A 130 -4.72 13.08 2.87
N GLU A 131 -3.63 13.30 2.14
CA GLU A 131 -3.35 14.57 1.45
C GLU A 131 -4.41 14.87 0.39
N VAL A 132 -4.72 13.90 -0.46
CA VAL A 132 -5.72 14.07 -1.52
C VAL A 132 -7.11 14.31 -0.91
N ALA A 133 -7.48 13.56 0.12
CA ALA A 133 -8.75 13.75 0.80
C ALA A 133 -8.84 15.14 1.44
N GLN A 134 -7.77 15.63 2.03
CA GLN A 134 -7.70 16.97 2.62
C GLN A 134 -7.93 18.05 1.55
N PHE A 135 -7.25 17.98 0.42
CA PHE A 135 -7.44 18.92 -0.69
C PHE A 135 -8.84 18.85 -1.29
N ALA A 136 -9.43 17.67 -1.31
CA ALA A 136 -10.79 17.47 -1.84
C ALA A 136 -11.90 17.79 -0.83
N GLY A 137 -11.56 18.04 0.42
CA GLY A 137 -12.54 18.24 1.48
C GLY A 137 -13.30 16.97 1.85
N LYS A 138 -12.65 15.82 1.73
CA LYS A 138 -13.23 14.51 2.00
C LYS A 138 -12.59 13.86 3.23
N THR A 139 -13.25 12.85 3.79
CA THR A 139 -12.74 12.08 4.93
C THR A 139 -12.10 10.79 4.41
N PRO A 140 -10.80 10.57 4.66
CA PRO A 140 -10.14 9.33 4.26
C PRO A 140 -10.64 8.16 5.11
N THR A 141 -10.90 7.01 4.49
CA THR A 141 -11.46 5.84 5.18
C THR A 141 -10.56 4.62 5.09
N SER A 142 -10.42 4.01 3.93
CA SER A 142 -9.71 2.75 3.79
C SER A 142 -8.82 2.70 2.56
N LEU A 143 -7.87 1.78 2.62
CA LEU A 143 -6.97 1.45 1.52
C LEU A 143 -7.07 -0.04 1.25
N ARG A 144 -7.29 -0.40 0.00
CA ARG A 144 -7.23 -1.79 -0.43
C ARG A 144 -6.03 -1.95 -1.35
N PHE A 145 -5.11 -2.82 -0.95
CA PHE A 145 -3.93 -3.14 -1.75
C PHE A 145 -4.16 -4.44 -2.50
N THR A 146 -3.85 -4.42 -3.78
CA THR A 146 -3.70 -5.61 -4.60
C THR A 146 -2.27 -5.63 -5.09
N ILE A 147 -1.50 -6.63 -4.66
CA ILE A 147 -0.09 -6.77 -4.97
C ILE A 147 0.08 -7.95 -5.91
N GLY A 148 0.61 -7.69 -7.09
CA GLY A 148 0.77 -8.73 -8.12
C GLY A 148 1.71 -9.83 -7.65
N SER A 149 2.88 -9.46 -7.13
CA SER A 149 3.81 -10.41 -6.53
C SER A 149 4.57 -9.79 -5.36
N VAL A 150 4.82 -10.59 -4.34
CA VAL A 150 5.64 -10.24 -3.18
C VAL A 150 6.79 -11.22 -3.10
N SER A 151 8.02 -10.71 -3.05
CA SER A 151 9.21 -11.51 -2.81
C SER A 151 9.76 -11.24 -1.41
N MET A 152 10.12 -12.29 -0.71
CA MET A 152 10.58 -12.24 0.67
C MET A 152 11.77 -13.18 0.80
N GLU A 153 12.92 -12.65 1.20
CA GLU A 153 14.07 -13.48 1.51
C GLU A 153 13.90 -14.10 2.91
N TRP A 154 14.32 -15.35 3.06
CA TRP A 154 14.14 -16.06 4.31
C TRP A 154 14.87 -15.39 5.48
N ASP A 155 16.10 -14.94 5.25
CA ASP A 155 16.89 -14.27 6.28
C ASP A 155 16.20 -12.98 6.77
N ASP A 156 15.59 -12.21 5.89
CA ASP A 156 14.84 -11.01 6.24
C ASP A 156 13.61 -11.36 7.09
N LEU A 157 12.92 -12.43 6.75
CA LEU A 157 11.77 -12.90 7.52
C LEU A 157 12.17 -13.35 8.92
N VAL A 158 13.30 -14.03 9.05
CA VAL A 158 13.84 -14.45 10.34
C VAL A 158 14.24 -13.23 11.18
N GLU A 159 14.94 -12.26 10.59
CA GLU A 159 15.34 -11.02 11.25
C GLU A 159 14.14 -10.22 11.75
N ARG A 160 13.06 -10.19 10.98
CA ARG A 160 11.81 -9.52 11.37
C ARG A 160 10.97 -10.29 12.38
N GLY A 161 11.38 -11.52 12.72
CA GLY A 161 10.62 -12.40 13.60
C GLY A 161 9.39 -13.03 12.94
N CYS A 162 9.29 -12.96 11.60
CA CYS A 162 8.18 -13.53 10.84
C CYS A 162 8.36 -15.00 10.50
N ALA A 163 9.58 -15.52 10.64
CA ALA A 163 9.92 -16.93 10.41
C ALA A 163 11.03 -17.39 11.37
N ARG A 164 11.20 -18.68 11.50
CA ARG A 164 12.27 -19.27 12.32
C ARG A 164 13.27 -19.99 11.43
N GLU A 165 14.55 -19.97 11.80
CA GLU A 165 15.60 -20.66 11.05
C GLU A 165 15.30 -22.15 10.85
N VAL A 166 14.71 -22.80 11.85
CA VAL A 166 14.31 -24.21 11.78
C VAL A 166 13.27 -24.51 10.69
N ASP A 167 12.55 -23.51 10.25
CA ASP A 167 11.53 -23.66 9.20
C ASP A 167 12.16 -23.77 7.80
N ILE A 168 13.45 -23.46 7.66
CA ILE A 168 14.20 -23.65 6.43
C ILE A 168 14.48 -25.14 6.19
N GLY A 169 14.37 -25.98 7.22
CA GLY A 169 14.67 -27.40 7.20
C GLY A 169 14.05 -28.16 6.01
N PHE A 170 14.69 -29.23 5.64
CA PHE A 170 14.41 -30.09 4.49
C PHE A 170 13.58 -31.29 4.84
#